data_a9883fa0b498b7a1a48ef429e4d27d16
#
_entry.id   a9883fa0b498b7a1a48ef429e4d27d16
#
_cell.length_a   1.000
_cell.length_b   1.000
_cell.length_c   1.000
_cell.angle_alpha   90.00
_cell.angle_beta   90.00
_cell.angle_gamma   90.00
#
_symmetry.space_group_name_H-M   'P 1'
#
loop_
_entity.id
_entity.type
_entity.pdbx_description
1 polymer ?
#
loop_
_entity_poly.entity_id
_entity_poly.type
_entity_poly.pdbx_seq_one_letter_code
_entity_poly.pdbx_strand_id
1 'polypeptide(L)'
;MIEEKIKSVYVGIAGNHIKSLNSQGAVGIKDNEVSSFDIDRVIESAQAVSIPSDQNVLHVLPQSFVIDDQEVSLDPLGMSGVRLEAKVHLVTCANSAIKNIEKCIKNCGLSVDGFVLEQLASSHSILSEDEKELGVCLVDIGGGTTDIAIFNSGSIVFTGVIPIAGDQVTSDIAQALRTPTPQAEEIKQKHGCAVAEFTKDDESIEVPGVGGRPTRELSRTALADIIQPRYTELFELVSAEISRNGFEDKISAGIVFTGGTSKMEGVVELAESIFQTSVRLGIPNKFSGMESILQNPIYATSIGLVDHGFKQMNDELISEQNQSWLSKLLKIVKSEY
;
A
#
# COMPACT_ATOMS: atom_id res chain seq x y z
N MET A 1 5.31 10.13 -26.64
CA MET A 1 6.07 11.04 -25.74
C MET A 1 5.13 12.16 -25.35
N ILE A 2 5.07 12.50 -24.08
CA ILE A 2 4.24 13.61 -23.57
C ILE A 2 4.92 14.90 -24.04
N GLU A 3 4.22 15.78 -24.77
CA GLU A 3 4.73 17.07 -25.20
C GLU A 3 4.75 18.10 -24.04
N GLU A 4 3.99 17.87 -22.97
CA GLU A 4 3.98 18.72 -21.80
C GLU A 4 5.13 18.40 -20.85
N LYS A 5 5.78 19.47 -20.37
CA LYS A 5 6.87 19.35 -19.40
C LYS A 5 6.30 19.06 -18.01
N ILE A 6 6.60 17.87 -17.47
CA ILE A 6 6.29 17.51 -16.08
C ILE A 6 7.03 18.48 -15.16
N LYS A 7 6.34 19.06 -14.17
CA LYS A 7 6.89 20.02 -13.20
C LYS A 7 6.89 19.48 -11.78
N SER A 8 5.92 18.63 -11.45
CA SER A 8 5.72 18.10 -10.11
C SER A 8 5.26 16.64 -10.15
N VAL A 9 5.40 15.95 -9.03
CA VAL A 9 5.12 14.53 -8.89
C VAL A 9 4.54 14.19 -7.52
N TYR A 10 3.65 13.20 -7.47
CA TYR A 10 3.36 12.44 -6.26
C TYR A 10 4.40 11.35 -6.08
N VAL A 11 4.79 11.09 -4.84
CA VAL A 11 5.90 10.17 -4.53
C VAL A 11 5.42 9.07 -3.60
N GLY A 12 5.60 7.82 -4.02
CA GLY A 12 5.39 6.66 -3.16
C GLY A 12 6.46 6.59 -2.07
N ILE A 13 6.07 6.20 -0.87
CA ILE A 13 7.00 5.98 0.23
C ILE A 13 6.63 4.70 0.99
N ALA A 14 7.63 3.84 1.21
CA ALA A 14 7.55 2.59 1.97
C ALA A 14 8.84 2.35 2.75
N GLY A 15 8.87 1.33 3.59
CA GLY A 15 10.06 0.88 4.31
C GLY A 15 9.95 0.97 5.82
N ASN A 16 10.97 0.48 6.54
CA ASN A 16 11.00 0.30 8.00
C ASN A 16 10.93 1.61 8.80
N HIS A 17 11.05 2.76 8.14
CA HIS A 17 10.93 4.09 8.74
C HIS A 17 9.48 4.60 8.78
N ILE A 18 8.55 3.84 8.23
CA ILE A 18 7.11 4.04 8.35
C ILE A 18 6.63 3.37 9.64
N LYS A 19 5.81 4.08 10.41
CA LYS A 19 5.12 3.56 11.59
C LYS A 19 3.67 3.94 11.52
N SER A 20 2.82 3.15 12.14
CA SER A 20 1.40 3.47 12.24
C SER A 20 0.86 3.23 13.65
N LEU A 21 -0.21 3.90 13.97
CA LEU A 21 -0.97 3.71 15.19
C LEU A 21 -2.43 4.12 14.97
N ASN A 22 -3.33 3.51 15.72
CA ASN A 22 -4.73 3.94 15.76
C ASN A 22 -4.93 4.92 16.90
N SER A 23 -5.68 5.98 16.66
CA SER A 23 -6.01 7.00 17.62
C SER A 23 -7.49 7.35 17.57
N GLN A 24 -7.96 7.99 18.64
CA GLN A 24 -9.35 8.42 18.77
C GLN A 24 -9.40 9.85 19.30
N GLY A 25 -10.26 10.66 18.68
CA GLY A 25 -10.58 12.02 19.14
C GLY A 25 -12.06 12.16 19.46
N ALA A 26 -12.41 13.16 20.25
CA ALA A 26 -13.82 13.49 20.56
C ALA A 26 -14.00 14.99 20.71
N VAL A 27 -15.14 15.51 20.21
CA VAL A 27 -15.54 16.92 20.32
C VAL A 27 -17.04 17.04 20.58
N GLY A 28 -17.46 18.14 21.19
CA GLY A 28 -18.87 18.50 21.27
C GLY A 28 -19.34 19.07 19.93
N ILE A 29 -20.52 18.64 19.47
CA ILE A 29 -21.16 19.13 18.24
C ILE A 29 -21.82 20.48 18.57
N LYS A 30 -21.60 21.48 17.68
CA LYS A 30 -22.30 22.76 17.76
C LYS A 30 -23.64 22.64 17.09
N ASP A 31 -24.64 23.33 17.61
CA ASP A 31 -26.00 23.43 17.04
C ASP A 31 -26.74 22.08 16.88
N ASN A 32 -26.27 21.02 17.57
CA ASN A 32 -26.80 19.65 17.53
C ASN A 32 -26.86 18.99 16.14
N GLU A 33 -26.11 19.49 15.18
CA GLU A 33 -25.96 18.93 13.84
C GLU A 33 -24.48 18.96 13.44
N VAL A 34 -23.97 17.85 12.96
CA VAL A 34 -22.54 17.70 12.57
C VAL A 34 -22.26 18.56 11.34
N SER A 35 -21.36 19.50 11.50
CA SER A 35 -20.83 20.34 10.43
C SER A 35 -19.46 19.83 9.96
N SER A 36 -19.01 20.29 8.77
CA SER A 36 -17.65 20.04 8.30
C SER A 36 -16.58 20.53 9.29
N PHE A 37 -16.86 21.64 9.98
CA PHE A 37 -15.98 22.17 11.02
C PHE A 37 -15.85 21.23 12.24
N ASP A 38 -16.92 20.53 12.62
CA ASP A 38 -16.86 19.54 13.71
C ASP A 38 -16.07 18.30 13.29
N ILE A 39 -16.20 17.90 12.02
CA ILE A 39 -15.40 16.80 11.44
C ILE A 39 -13.91 17.16 11.48
N ASP A 40 -13.54 18.35 11.01
CA ASP A 40 -12.12 18.80 11.05
C ASP A 40 -11.60 18.83 12.49
N ARG A 41 -12.36 19.36 13.43
CA ARG A 41 -11.98 19.41 14.87
C ARG A 41 -11.82 18.05 15.50
N VAL A 42 -12.68 17.08 15.19
CA VAL A 42 -12.56 15.74 15.78
C VAL A 42 -11.37 14.99 15.20
N ILE A 43 -11.06 15.20 13.92
CA ILE A 43 -9.85 14.66 13.29
C ILE A 43 -8.59 15.30 13.90
N GLU A 44 -8.56 16.62 14.09
CA GLU A 44 -7.47 17.31 14.79
C GLU A 44 -7.29 16.79 16.23
N SER A 45 -8.41 16.57 16.93
CA SER A 45 -8.37 15.97 18.28
C SER A 45 -7.78 14.56 18.26
N ALA A 46 -8.10 13.75 17.26
CA ALA A 46 -7.54 12.41 17.10
C ALA A 46 -6.04 12.42 16.74
N GLN A 47 -5.55 13.48 16.09
CA GLN A 47 -4.14 13.68 15.78
C GLN A 47 -3.29 14.16 16.96
N ALA A 48 -3.90 14.64 18.04
CA ALA A 48 -3.22 15.20 19.21
C ALA A 48 -2.52 14.12 20.07
N VAL A 49 -1.79 13.22 19.42
CA VAL A 49 -0.98 12.17 20.04
C VAL A 49 0.49 12.54 20.05
N SER A 50 1.25 12.01 21.02
CA SER A 50 2.68 12.25 21.10
C SER A 50 3.41 11.50 19.98
N ILE A 51 3.93 12.24 19.01
CA ILE A 51 4.73 11.71 17.92
C ILE A 51 6.20 12.06 18.18
N PRO A 52 7.16 11.12 17.99
CA PRO A 52 8.59 11.42 18.12
C PRO A 52 9.01 12.59 17.23
N SER A 53 9.91 13.45 17.71
CA SER A 53 10.33 14.69 17.01
C SER A 53 11.07 14.43 15.67
N ASP A 54 11.56 13.22 15.47
CA ASP A 54 12.21 12.77 14.23
C ASP A 54 11.22 12.20 13.21
N GLN A 55 9.90 12.20 13.52
CA GLN A 55 8.85 11.72 12.63
C GLN A 55 7.84 12.82 12.30
N ASN A 56 7.25 12.71 11.10
CA ASN A 56 6.10 13.53 10.65
C ASN A 56 4.90 12.62 10.37
N VAL A 57 3.71 13.16 10.57
CA VAL A 57 2.48 12.54 10.08
C VAL A 57 2.50 12.55 8.54
N LEU A 58 2.38 11.38 7.96
CA LEU A 58 2.27 11.18 6.52
C LEU A 58 0.81 11.16 6.08
N HIS A 59 -0.01 10.36 6.77
CA HIS A 59 -1.45 10.25 6.52
C HIS A 59 -2.24 10.22 7.82
N VAL A 60 -3.45 10.77 7.75
CA VAL A 60 -4.51 10.65 8.75
C VAL A 60 -5.71 10.05 8.04
N LEU A 61 -6.00 8.80 8.32
CA LEU A 61 -7.00 8.02 7.60
C LEU A 61 -8.18 7.73 8.55
N PRO A 62 -9.33 8.40 8.38
CA PRO A 62 -10.53 8.11 9.18
C PRO A 62 -10.96 6.65 8.99
N GLN A 63 -11.30 5.99 10.10
CA GLN A 63 -11.78 4.60 10.11
C GLN A 63 -13.30 4.55 10.35
N SER A 64 -13.78 5.25 11.34
CA SER A 64 -15.19 5.38 11.66
C SER A 64 -15.46 6.63 12.49
N PHE A 65 -16.71 7.06 12.49
CA PHE A 65 -17.22 8.09 13.37
C PHE A 65 -18.25 7.50 14.33
N VAL A 66 -18.40 8.13 15.50
CA VAL A 66 -19.40 7.75 16.51
C VAL A 66 -20.12 9.00 16.96
N ILE A 67 -21.44 8.98 16.91
CA ILE A 67 -22.31 10.08 17.38
C ILE A 67 -23.14 9.55 18.56
N ASP A 68 -22.99 10.16 19.75
CA ASP A 68 -23.73 9.79 20.95
C ASP A 68 -23.75 8.26 21.19
N ASP A 69 -22.55 7.65 21.15
CA ASP A 69 -22.29 6.21 21.33
C ASP A 69 -22.81 5.28 20.20
N GLN A 70 -23.30 5.85 19.09
CA GLN A 70 -23.71 5.09 17.89
C GLN A 70 -22.66 5.22 16.80
N GLU A 71 -22.11 4.07 16.36
CA GLU A 71 -21.17 4.05 15.23
C GLU A 71 -21.91 4.38 13.93
N VAL A 72 -21.37 5.35 13.18
CA VAL A 72 -21.89 5.81 11.90
C VAL A 72 -20.87 5.55 10.80
N SER A 73 -21.35 5.52 9.57
CA SER A 73 -20.51 5.33 8.40
C SER A 73 -19.46 6.46 8.27
N LEU A 74 -18.66 6.40 7.25
CA LEU A 74 -17.54 7.34 7.00
C LEU A 74 -17.95 8.81 6.79
N ASP A 75 -19.24 9.11 6.59
CA ASP A 75 -19.72 10.46 6.43
C ASP A 75 -20.80 10.81 7.48
N PRO A 76 -20.42 11.47 8.59
CA PRO A 76 -21.34 11.92 9.63
C PRO A 76 -22.00 13.28 9.34
N LEU A 77 -21.68 13.94 8.21
CA LEU A 77 -22.12 15.29 7.90
C LEU A 77 -23.66 15.41 7.92
N GLY A 78 -24.18 16.44 8.62
CA GLY A 78 -25.62 16.70 8.71
C GLY A 78 -26.38 15.79 9.69
N MET A 79 -25.70 14.85 10.36
CA MET A 79 -26.34 14.00 11.38
C MET A 79 -26.53 14.77 12.70
N SER A 80 -27.64 14.49 13.38
CA SER A 80 -27.93 15.13 14.67
C SER A 80 -27.27 14.41 15.82
N GLY A 81 -26.73 15.18 16.79
CA GLY A 81 -26.09 14.64 17.98
C GLY A 81 -25.45 15.72 18.86
N VAL A 82 -24.91 15.31 19.99
CA VAL A 82 -24.25 16.21 20.96
C VAL A 82 -22.74 16.00 20.97
N ARG A 83 -22.28 14.76 20.76
CA ARG A 83 -20.87 14.37 20.82
C ARG A 83 -20.48 13.61 19.55
N LEU A 84 -19.40 14.06 18.91
CA LEU A 84 -18.78 13.41 17.77
C LEU A 84 -17.43 12.83 18.19
N GLU A 85 -17.21 11.56 17.88
CA GLU A 85 -15.91 10.89 18.02
C GLU A 85 -15.44 10.43 16.63
N ALA A 86 -14.12 10.41 16.43
CA ALA A 86 -13.51 9.82 15.23
C ALA A 86 -12.41 8.84 15.64
N LYS A 87 -12.42 7.67 15.04
CA LYS A 87 -11.28 6.74 15.06
C LYS A 87 -10.48 6.95 13.79
N VAL A 88 -9.17 7.09 13.92
CA VAL A 88 -8.27 7.35 12.78
C VAL A 88 -7.07 6.41 12.80
N HIS A 89 -6.61 6.03 11.63
CA HIS A 89 -5.31 5.38 11.44
C HIS A 89 -4.28 6.45 11.07
N LEU A 90 -3.29 6.64 11.92
CA LEU A 90 -2.20 7.59 11.71
C LEU A 90 -0.99 6.87 11.18
N VAL A 91 -0.48 7.32 10.06
CA VAL A 91 0.78 6.84 9.48
C VAL A 91 1.83 7.93 9.62
N THR A 92 2.99 7.59 10.16
CA THR A 92 4.12 8.50 10.34
C THR A 92 5.33 8.01 9.58
N CYS A 93 6.21 8.93 9.22
CA CYS A 93 7.43 8.66 8.47
C CYS A 93 8.61 9.44 9.05
N ALA A 94 9.81 8.86 9.03
CA ALA A 94 11.01 9.55 9.47
C ALA A 94 11.31 10.78 8.61
N ASN A 95 11.56 11.92 9.24
CA ASN A 95 11.87 13.20 8.59
C ASN A 95 13.07 13.12 7.64
N SER A 96 14.07 12.30 7.99
CA SER A 96 15.26 12.10 7.16
C SER A 96 14.94 11.42 5.83
N ALA A 97 14.01 10.45 5.82
CA ALA A 97 13.60 9.76 4.61
C ALA A 97 12.89 10.71 3.64
N ILE A 98 11.90 11.48 4.13
CA ILE A 98 11.19 12.50 3.36
C ILE A 98 12.17 13.49 2.74
N LYS A 99 13.07 14.08 3.54
CA LYS A 99 14.06 15.07 3.07
C LYS A 99 15.01 14.50 2.03
N ASN A 100 15.43 13.23 2.16
CA ASN A 100 16.31 12.59 1.19
C ASN A 100 15.62 12.41 -0.16
N ILE A 101 14.38 11.95 -0.15
CA ILE A 101 13.58 11.76 -1.37
C ILE A 101 13.31 13.11 -2.03
N GLU A 102 12.87 14.13 -1.27
CA GLU A 102 12.68 15.49 -1.80
C GLU A 102 13.93 16.04 -2.47
N LYS A 103 15.11 15.82 -1.86
CA LYS A 103 16.38 16.25 -2.43
C LYS A 103 16.67 15.57 -3.76
N CYS A 104 16.38 14.27 -3.87
CA CYS A 104 16.54 13.53 -5.12
C CYS A 104 15.63 14.09 -6.22
N ILE A 105 14.34 14.32 -5.91
CA ILE A 105 13.36 14.88 -6.85
C ILE A 105 13.75 16.28 -7.30
N LYS A 106 14.16 17.15 -6.36
CA LYS A 106 14.64 18.51 -6.67
C LYS A 106 15.87 18.51 -7.56
N ASN A 107 16.79 17.57 -7.38
CA ASN A 107 17.95 17.41 -8.24
C ASN A 107 17.58 17.03 -9.69
N CYS A 108 16.41 16.43 -9.90
CA CYS A 108 15.85 16.16 -11.22
C CYS A 108 15.09 17.37 -11.81
N GLY A 109 15.04 18.50 -11.10
CA GLY A 109 14.33 19.72 -11.54
C GLY A 109 12.81 19.63 -11.38
N LEU A 110 12.32 18.74 -10.50
CA LEU A 110 10.90 18.54 -10.20
C LEU A 110 10.57 19.00 -8.77
N SER A 111 9.30 19.31 -8.51
CA SER A 111 8.74 19.51 -7.17
C SER A 111 7.93 18.29 -6.72
N VAL A 112 7.76 18.15 -5.40
CA VAL A 112 6.91 17.12 -4.81
C VAL A 112 5.58 17.77 -4.45
N ASP A 113 4.47 17.22 -4.98
CA ASP A 113 3.09 17.65 -4.64
C ASP A 113 2.60 16.92 -3.39
N GLY A 114 3.03 15.69 -3.17
CA GLY A 114 2.69 14.93 -1.98
C GLY A 114 3.43 13.59 -1.89
N PHE A 115 3.51 13.08 -0.66
CA PHE A 115 3.97 11.73 -0.38
C PHE A 115 2.77 10.83 -0.10
N VAL A 116 2.76 9.65 -0.69
CA VAL A 116 1.69 8.67 -0.54
C VAL A 116 2.29 7.35 -0.07
N LEU A 117 1.70 6.76 0.96
CA LEU A 117 2.07 5.42 1.40
C LEU A 117 1.85 4.41 0.26
N GLU A 118 2.85 3.57 -0.05
CA GLU A 118 2.80 2.70 -1.23
C GLU A 118 1.66 1.70 -1.17
N GLN A 119 1.37 1.12 0.00
CA GLN A 119 0.23 0.22 0.18
C GLN A 119 -1.11 0.91 -0.08
N LEU A 120 -1.24 2.18 0.31
CA LEU A 120 -2.43 2.97 0.03
C LEU A 120 -2.57 3.23 -1.47
N ALA A 121 -1.47 3.60 -2.14
CA ALA A 121 -1.46 3.76 -3.59
C ALA A 121 -1.82 2.46 -4.30
N SER A 122 -1.15 1.34 -4.00
CA SER A 122 -1.43 0.02 -4.60
C SER A 122 -2.89 -0.39 -4.40
N SER A 123 -3.48 -0.14 -3.20
CA SER A 123 -4.87 -0.45 -2.93
C SER A 123 -5.85 0.25 -3.86
N HIS A 124 -5.55 1.49 -4.26
CA HIS A 124 -6.40 2.25 -5.18
C HIS A 124 -6.45 1.64 -6.58
N SER A 125 -5.39 0.95 -7.01
CA SER A 125 -5.30 0.38 -8.36
C SER A 125 -5.84 -1.05 -8.46
N ILE A 126 -5.87 -1.83 -7.36
CA ILE A 126 -6.08 -3.29 -7.41
C ILE A 126 -7.21 -3.82 -6.53
N LEU A 127 -7.65 -3.08 -5.50
CA LEU A 127 -8.75 -3.49 -4.63
C LEU A 127 -10.08 -2.91 -5.11
N SER A 128 -11.13 -3.73 -5.05
CA SER A 128 -12.50 -3.25 -5.19
C SER A 128 -13.02 -2.66 -3.88
N GLU A 129 -14.05 -1.84 -3.97
CA GLU A 129 -14.69 -1.28 -2.77
C GLU A 129 -15.38 -2.39 -1.94
N ASP A 130 -15.93 -3.41 -2.61
CA ASP A 130 -16.53 -4.57 -1.92
C ASP A 130 -15.50 -5.36 -1.11
N GLU A 131 -14.27 -5.56 -1.63
CA GLU A 131 -13.19 -6.21 -0.87
C GLU A 131 -12.79 -5.38 0.36
N LYS A 132 -12.69 -4.06 0.23
CA LYS A 132 -12.39 -3.18 1.36
C LYS A 132 -13.50 -3.20 2.41
N GLU A 133 -14.76 -3.24 1.97
CA GLU A 133 -15.92 -3.30 2.86
C GLU A 133 -15.97 -4.63 3.62
N LEU A 134 -15.84 -5.75 2.93
CA LEU A 134 -15.86 -7.09 3.52
C LEU A 134 -14.65 -7.40 4.39
N GLY A 135 -13.56 -6.68 4.18
CA GLY A 135 -12.29 -6.88 4.84
C GLY A 135 -11.31 -7.71 4.02
N VAL A 136 -10.15 -7.11 3.73
CA VAL A 136 -9.09 -7.68 2.88
C VAL A 136 -7.72 -7.31 3.40
N CYS A 137 -6.77 -8.24 3.28
CA CYS A 137 -5.37 -7.99 3.52
C CYS A 137 -4.64 -7.80 2.17
N LEU A 138 -4.11 -6.61 1.94
CA LEU A 138 -3.20 -6.33 0.82
C LEU A 138 -1.76 -6.60 1.26
N VAL A 139 -1.02 -7.37 0.46
CA VAL A 139 0.40 -7.67 0.67
C VAL A 139 1.17 -7.30 -0.60
N ASP A 140 1.93 -6.23 -0.54
CA ASP A 140 2.78 -5.76 -1.65
C ASP A 140 4.21 -6.30 -1.45
N ILE A 141 4.60 -7.28 -2.28
CA ILE A 141 5.88 -7.96 -2.17
C ILE A 141 6.85 -7.33 -3.18
N GLY A 142 7.65 -6.39 -2.68
CA GLY A 142 8.65 -5.67 -3.44
C GLY A 142 9.99 -6.42 -3.58
N GLY A 143 11.06 -5.67 -3.82
CA GLY A 143 12.44 -6.18 -3.80
C GLY A 143 12.97 -6.27 -2.36
N GLY A 144 12.92 -5.18 -1.60
CA GLY A 144 13.52 -5.05 -0.28
C GLY A 144 12.55 -5.21 0.89
N THR A 145 11.28 -4.91 0.70
CA THR A 145 10.23 -4.97 1.73
C THR A 145 8.97 -5.66 1.23
N THR A 146 8.25 -6.23 2.17
CA THR A 146 6.86 -6.67 1.99
C THR A 146 6.00 -5.78 2.86
N ASP A 147 5.10 -5.07 2.22
CA ASP A 147 4.25 -4.05 2.82
C ASP A 147 2.82 -4.58 2.96
N ILE A 148 2.25 -4.45 4.15
CA ILE A 148 0.94 -4.98 4.51
C ILE A 148 -0.01 -3.82 4.76
N ALA A 149 -1.24 -3.92 4.24
CA ALA A 149 -2.35 -3.05 4.60
C ALA A 149 -3.62 -3.88 4.78
N ILE A 150 -4.31 -3.70 5.90
CA ILE A 150 -5.58 -4.36 6.15
C ILE A 150 -6.70 -3.34 6.08
N PHE A 151 -7.70 -3.64 5.28
CA PHE A 151 -8.94 -2.89 5.12
C PHE A 151 -10.07 -3.64 5.77
N ASN A 152 -10.99 -2.92 6.37
CA ASN A 152 -12.24 -3.45 6.90
C ASN A 152 -13.28 -2.33 6.98
N SER A 153 -14.52 -2.60 6.63
CA SER A 153 -15.60 -1.60 6.57
C SER A 153 -15.21 -0.35 5.76
N GLY A 154 -14.60 -0.57 4.59
CA GLY A 154 -14.16 0.46 3.66
C GLY A 154 -12.89 1.22 4.05
N SER A 155 -12.38 1.05 5.27
CA SER A 155 -11.29 1.84 5.82
C SER A 155 -10.04 1.01 6.09
N ILE A 156 -8.87 1.67 6.06
CA ILE A 156 -7.62 1.04 6.46
C ILE A 156 -7.53 0.97 7.98
N VAL A 157 -7.33 -0.24 8.50
CA VAL A 157 -7.31 -0.48 9.96
C VAL A 157 -5.93 -0.85 10.48
N PHE A 158 -5.03 -1.26 9.59
CA PHE A 158 -3.65 -1.61 9.93
C PHE A 158 -2.72 -1.41 8.74
N THR A 159 -1.50 -0.99 9.02
CA THR A 159 -0.38 -1.02 8.08
C THR A 159 0.86 -1.59 8.78
N GLY A 160 1.62 -2.42 8.06
CA GLY A 160 2.85 -3.03 8.55
C GLY A 160 3.89 -3.17 7.45
N VAL A 161 5.14 -3.39 7.85
CA VAL A 161 6.28 -3.59 6.94
C VAL A 161 7.12 -4.75 7.44
N ILE A 162 7.40 -5.71 6.58
CA ILE A 162 8.31 -6.82 6.82
C ILE A 162 9.56 -6.62 5.97
N PRO A 163 10.78 -6.60 6.56
CA PRO A 163 12.03 -6.36 5.83
C PRO A 163 12.56 -7.62 5.13
N ILE A 164 11.67 -8.41 4.54
CA ILE A 164 11.96 -9.60 3.74
C ILE A 164 11.13 -9.52 2.46
N ALA A 165 11.78 -9.69 1.31
CA ALA A 165 11.13 -9.69 0.01
C ALA A 165 12.02 -10.37 -1.07
N GLY A 166 11.89 -9.96 -2.33
CA GLY A 166 12.56 -10.60 -3.47
C GLY A 166 14.08 -10.63 -3.42
N ASP A 167 14.73 -9.64 -2.80
CA ASP A 167 16.19 -9.55 -2.72
C ASP A 167 16.78 -10.64 -1.79
N GLN A 168 16.04 -11.03 -0.75
CA GLN A 168 16.43 -12.15 0.11
C GLN A 168 16.38 -13.46 -0.65
N VAL A 169 15.35 -13.68 -1.47
CA VAL A 169 15.27 -14.86 -2.36
C VAL A 169 16.46 -14.88 -3.32
N THR A 170 16.80 -13.74 -3.94
CA THR A 170 17.97 -13.62 -4.82
C THR A 170 19.27 -13.91 -4.08
N SER A 171 19.41 -13.42 -2.86
CA SER A 171 20.57 -13.67 -2.00
C SER A 171 20.71 -15.16 -1.65
N ASP A 172 19.60 -15.82 -1.30
CA ASP A 172 19.61 -17.26 -0.99
C ASP A 172 20.04 -18.09 -2.21
N ILE A 173 19.53 -17.77 -3.39
CA ILE A 173 19.92 -18.40 -4.66
C ILE A 173 21.42 -18.16 -4.93
N ALA A 174 21.88 -16.91 -4.81
CA ALA A 174 23.28 -16.56 -5.04
C ALA A 174 24.24 -17.33 -4.12
N GLN A 175 23.88 -17.46 -2.85
CA GLN A 175 24.67 -18.16 -1.83
C GLN A 175 24.65 -19.68 -2.05
N ALA A 176 23.46 -20.27 -2.18
CA ALA A 176 23.30 -21.71 -2.33
C ALA A 176 23.94 -22.21 -3.64
N LEU A 177 23.74 -21.47 -4.72
CA LEU A 177 24.26 -21.84 -6.04
C LEU A 177 25.66 -21.29 -6.29
N ARG A 178 26.22 -20.45 -5.42
CA ARG A 178 27.51 -19.80 -5.61
C ARG A 178 27.64 -19.16 -6.99
N THR A 179 26.59 -18.38 -7.37
CA THR A 179 26.46 -17.64 -8.62
C THR A 179 26.48 -16.14 -8.33
N PRO A 180 26.92 -15.27 -9.25
CA PRO A 180 26.84 -13.83 -9.04
C PRO A 180 25.39 -13.37 -8.84
N THR A 181 25.16 -12.37 -7.98
CA THR A 181 23.81 -11.86 -7.64
C THR A 181 22.97 -11.46 -8.87
N PRO A 182 23.53 -10.79 -9.92
CA PRO A 182 22.73 -10.49 -11.11
C PRO A 182 22.23 -11.74 -11.84
N GLN A 183 23.05 -12.81 -11.90
CA GLN A 183 22.65 -14.09 -12.48
C GLN A 183 21.64 -14.83 -11.60
N ALA A 184 21.78 -14.75 -10.27
CA ALA A 184 20.78 -15.29 -9.34
C ALA A 184 19.40 -14.62 -9.54
N GLU A 185 19.38 -13.31 -9.74
CA GLU A 185 18.15 -12.58 -10.04
C GLU A 185 17.53 -13.00 -11.38
N GLU A 186 18.35 -13.15 -12.41
CA GLU A 186 17.90 -13.63 -13.72
C GLU A 186 17.33 -15.05 -13.66
N ILE A 187 18.02 -15.96 -12.94
CA ILE A 187 17.58 -17.35 -12.70
C ILE A 187 16.26 -17.35 -11.94
N LYS A 188 16.14 -16.54 -10.87
CA LYS A 188 14.91 -16.39 -10.09
C LYS A 188 13.73 -15.97 -10.99
N GLN A 189 13.91 -14.95 -11.81
CA GLN A 189 12.85 -14.41 -12.66
C GLN A 189 12.41 -15.36 -13.77
N LYS A 190 13.36 -16.13 -14.34
CA LYS A 190 13.09 -17.00 -15.49
C LYS A 190 12.60 -18.40 -15.11
N HIS A 191 13.14 -18.94 -14.02
CA HIS A 191 13.01 -20.35 -13.68
C HIS A 191 12.49 -20.60 -12.26
N GLY A 192 12.31 -19.55 -11.46
CA GLY A 192 11.86 -19.67 -10.07
C GLY A 192 10.46 -20.28 -9.96
N CYS A 193 10.28 -21.05 -8.89
CA CYS A 193 8.98 -21.58 -8.46
C CYS A 193 8.96 -21.61 -6.93
N ALA A 194 7.84 -21.18 -6.33
CA ALA A 194 7.64 -21.17 -4.89
C ALA A 194 7.20 -22.53 -4.33
N VAL A 195 6.84 -23.48 -5.20
CA VAL A 195 6.39 -24.84 -4.84
C VAL A 195 7.20 -25.87 -5.61
N ALA A 196 8.07 -26.61 -4.93
CA ALA A 196 8.96 -27.57 -5.57
C ALA A 196 8.18 -28.69 -6.33
N GLU A 197 7.03 -29.09 -5.83
CA GLU A 197 6.15 -30.09 -6.44
C GLU A 197 5.59 -29.68 -7.82
N PHE A 198 5.60 -28.38 -8.16
CA PHE A 198 5.14 -27.88 -9.47
C PHE A 198 6.21 -28.00 -10.55
N THR A 199 7.44 -28.29 -10.15
CA THR A 199 8.58 -28.44 -11.05
C THR A 199 8.85 -29.91 -11.38
N LYS A 200 9.61 -30.13 -12.46
CA LYS A 200 10.03 -31.47 -12.87
C LYS A 200 11.53 -31.59 -12.82
N ASP A 201 12.03 -32.76 -12.43
CA ASP A 201 13.47 -33.04 -12.30
C ASP A 201 14.19 -33.04 -13.66
N ASP A 202 13.49 -33.25 -14.76
CA ASP A 202 14.03 -33.23 -16.12
C ASP A 202 14.15 -31.80 -16.69
N GLU A 203 13.63 -30.79 -16.02
CA GLU A 203 13.84 -29.39 -16.35
C GLU A 203 15.19 -28.93 -15.86
N SER A 204 16.21 -28.80 -16.75
CA SER A 204 17.56 -28.34 -16.42
C SER A 204 17.71 -26.84 -16.63
N ILE A 205 18.41 -26.18 -15.73
CA ILE A 205 18.78 -24.77 -15.81
C ILE A 205 20.30 -24.59 -15.77
N GLU A 206 20.82 -23.62 -16.51
CA GLU A 206 22.24 -23.28 -16.50
C GLU A 206 22.55 -22.28 -15.38
N VAL A 207 23.53 -22.62 -14.55
CA VAL A 207 23.99 -21.78 -13.42
C VAL A 207 25.41 -21.34 -13.64
N PRO A 208 25.68 -20.06 -13.99
CA PRO A 208 27.01 -19.51 -14.12
C PRO A 208 27.79 -19.53 -12.79
N GLY A 209 29.04 -19.92 -12.80
CA GLY A 209 29.88 -19.95 -11.60
C GLY A 209 30.54 -18.60 -11.30
N VAL A 210 30.86 -18.34 -10.02
CA VAL A 210 31.63 -17.17 -9.57
C VAL A 210 33.11 -17.36 -9.85
N GLY A 211 33.84 -16.29 -10.20
CA GLY A 211 35.31 -16.27 -10.28
C GLY A 211 35.87 -17.12 -11.41
N GLY A 212 35.22 -17.14 -12.58
CA GLY A 212 35.68 -17.88 -13.75
C GLY A 212 35.45 -19.40 -13.70
N ARG A 213 34.65 -19.87 -12.76
CA ARG A 213 34.23 -21.27 -12.69
C ARG A 213 33.27 -21.58 -13.85
N PRO A 214 33.32 -22.82 -14.38
CA PRO A 214 32.43 -23.22 -15.46
C PRO A 214 30.96 -23.17 -15.04
N THR A 215 30.08 -22.91 -16.02
CA THR A 215 28.64 -23.07 -15.89
C THR A 215 28.33 -24.54 -15.58
N ARG A 216 27.35 -24.76 -14.73
CA ARG A 216 26.87 -26.10 -14.37
C ARG A 216 25.36 -26.18 -14.58
N GLU A 217 24.87 -27.38 -14.76
CA GLU A 217 23.45 -27.68 -14.82
C GLU A 217 22.87 -27.96 -13.42
N LEU A 218 21.65 -27.53 -13.18
CA LEU A 218 20.88 -27.78 -11.97
C LEU A 218 19.44 -28.09 -12.38
N SER A 219 18.75 -29.01 -11.68
CA SER A 219 17.32 -29.20 -11.91
C SER A 219 16.52 -28.00 -11.40
N ARG A 220 15.40 -27.70 -12.06
CA ARG A 220 14.50 -26.65 -11.61
C ARG A 220 13.91 -26.94 -10.22
N THR A 221 13.70 -28.21 -9.89
CA THR A 221 13.28 -28.66 -8.55
C THR A 221 14.29 -28.22 -7.48
N ALA A 222 15.59 -28.43 -7.71
CA ALA A 222 16.62 -27.99 -6.77
C ALA A 222 16.68 -26.46 -6.59
N LEU A 223 16.30 -25.68 -7.61
CA LEU A 223 16.12 -24.24 -7.46
C LEU A 223 14.87 -23.92 -6.62
N ALA A 224 13.75 -24.60 -6.83
CA ALA A 224 12.54 -24.43 -6.07
C ALA A 224 12.74 -24.79 -4.59
N ASP A 225 13.52 -25.82 -4.28
CA ASP A 225 13.91 -26.21 -2.90
C ASP A 225 14.67 -25.09 -2.15
N ILE A 226 15.35 -24.20 -2.88
CA ILE A 226 16.02 -23.02 -2.30
C ILE A 226 15.01 -21.89 -2.09
N ILE A 227 14.06 -21.71 -3.02
CA ILE A 227 13.11 -20.58 -3.05
C ILE A 227 11.97 -20.79 -2.05
N GLN A 228 11.38 -21.97 -2.02
CA GLN A 228 10.17 -22.28 -1.23
C GLN A 228 10.32 -21.95 0.27
N PRO A 229 11.43 -22.30 0.97
CA PRO A 229 11.58 -21.98 2.39
C PRO A 229 11.53 -20.47 2.67
N ARG A 230 12.04 -19.63 1.76
CA ARG A 230 12.02 -18.18 1.94
C ARG A 230 10.62 -17.60 1.79
N TYR A 231 9.83 -18.10 0.85
CA TYR A 231 8.42 -17.69 0.73
C TYR A 231 7.58 -18.20 1.90
N THR A 232 7.86 -19.43 2.37
CA THR A 232 7.19 -19.97 3.57
C THR A 232 7.45 -19.07 4.78
N GLU A 233 8.71 -18.72 5.06
CA GLU A 233 9.08 -17.80 6.13
C GLU A 233 8.36 -16.44 5.98
N LEU A 234 8.35 -15.87 4.78
CA LEU A 234 7.68 -14.61 4.53
C LEU A 234 6.19 -14.68 4.86
N PHE A 235 5.50 -15.73 4.40
CA PHE A 235 4.06 -15.89 4.63
C PHE A 235 3.73 -16.20 6.09
N GLU A 236 4.58 -16.95 6.78
CA GLU A 236 4.46 -17.15 8.23
C GLU A 236 4.61 -15.83 9.00
N LEU A 237 5.51 -14.95 8.59
CA LEU A 237 5.65 -13.62 9.18
C LEU A 237 4.43 -12.73 8.91
N VAL A 238 3.89 -12.76 7.70
CA VAL A 238 2.64 -12.04 7.36
C VAL A 238 1.48 -12.56 8.21
N SER A 239 1.34 -13.89 8.32
CA SER A 239 0.32 -14.54 9.15
C SER A 239 0.46 -14.13 10.62
N ALA A 240 1.68 -14.12 11.14
CA ALA A 240 1.96 -13.69 12.51
C ALA A 240 1.60 -12.22 12.76
N GLU A 241 1.81 -11.32 11.78
CA GLU A 241 1.40 -9.92 11.88
C GLU A 241 -0.13 -9.77 11.92
N ILE A 242 -0.86 -10.50 11.06
CA ILE A 242 -2.32 -10.51 11.03
C ILE A 242 -2.87 -11.01 12.38
N SER A 243 -2.36 -12.15 12.88
CA SER A 243 -2.78 -12.79 14.13
C SER A 243 -2.48 -11.91 15.36
N ARG A 244 -1.27 -11.37 15.45
CA ARG A 244 -0.84 -10.54 16.57
C ARG A 244 -1.71 -9.30 16.74
N ASN A 245 -2.22 -8.76 15.65
CA ASN A 245 -3.08 -7.59 15.67
C ASN A 245 -4.59 -7.92 15.69
N GLY A 246 -4.98 -9.21 15.73
CA GLY A 246 -6.36 -9.66 15.87
C GLY A 246 -7.22 -9.39 14.63
N PHE A 247 -6.65 -9.54 13.44
CA PHE A 247 -7.34 -9.28 12.17
C PHE A 247 -7.75 -10.57 11.41
N GLU A 248 -7.50 -11.77 11.95
CA GLU A 248 -7.81 -13.04 11.29
C GLU A 248 -9.27 -13.14 10.85
N ASP A 249 -10.20 -12.78 11.74
CA ASP A 249 -11.64 -12.81 11.47
C ASP A 249 -12.16 -11.59 10.67
N LYS A 250 -11.27 -10.62 10.35
CA LYS A 250 -11.65 -9.37 9.70
C LYS A 250 -11.25 -9.26 8.22
N ILE A 251 -10.63 -10.29 7.68
CA ILE A 251 -10.18 -10.35 6.28
C ILE A 251 -11.02 -11.36 5.48
N SER A 252 -12.34 -11.24 5.56
CA SER A 252 -13.28 -12.19 4.95
C SER A 252 -13.16 -12.29 3.43
N ALA A 253 -12.69 -11.23 2.75
CA ALA A 253 -12.38 -11.26 1.33
C ALA A 253 -11.02 -11.90 1.00
N GLY A 254 -10.27 -12.35 2.03
CA GLY A 254 -9.00 -13.03 1.87
C GLY A 254 -7.81 -12.08 1.72
N ILE A 255 -6.79 -12.53 0.98
CA ILE A 255 -5.52 -11.83 0.81
C ILE A 255 -5.28 -11.51 -0.65
N VAL A 256 -4.79 -10.31 -0.93
CA VAL A 256 -4.44 -9.86 -2.29
C VAL A 256 -2.96 -9.57 -2.35
N PHE A 257 -2.23 -10.29 -3.19
CA PHE A 257 -0.82 -10.08 -3.45
C PHE A 257 -0.60 -9.11 -4.60
N THR A 258 0.39 -8.26 -4.48
CA THR A 258 0.88 -7.40 -5.57
C THR A 258 2.41 -7.23 -5.48
N GLY A 259 2.99 -6.39 -6.33
CA GLY A 259 4.43 -6.20 -6.41
C GLY A 259 5.12 -7.22 -7.33
N GLY A 260 6.38 -6.97 -7.65
CA GLY A 260 7.12 -7.77 -8.63
C GLY A 260 7.38 -9.20 -8.18
N THR A 261 7.61 -9.39 -6.89
CA THR A 261 7.94 -10.69 -6.28
C THR A 261 6.72 -11.61 -6.16
N SER A 262 5.50 -11.04 -6.19
CA SER A 262 4.25 -11.80 -6.21
C SER A 262 3.98 -12.56 -7.52
N LYS A 263 4.81 -12.35 -8.56
CA LYS A 263 4.70 -13.05 -9.86
C LYS A 263 5.35 -14.42 -9.87
N MET A 264 5.98 -14.83 -8.78
CA MET A 264 6.61 -16.16 -8.69
C MET A 264 5.57 -17.25 -8.93
N GLU A 265 5.90 -18.23 -9.78
CA GLU A 265 5.05 -19.39 -10.02
C GLU A 265 4.80 -20.17 -8.71
N GLY A 266 3.56 -20.58 -8.45
CA GLY A 266 3.18 -21.30 -7.25
C GLY A 266 3.05 -20.45 -5.99
N VAL A 267 3.21 -19.12 -6.09
CA VAL A 267 3.16 -18.23 -4.90
C VAL A 267 1.78 -18.19 -4.27
N VAL A 268 0.72 -18.20 -5.08
CA VAL A 268 -0.67 -18.16 -4.61
C VAL A 268 -1.02 -19.46 -3.88
N GLU A 269 -0.70 -20.59 -4.47
CA GLU A 269 -0.98 -21.92 -3.93
C GLU A 269 -0.22 -22.17 -2.62
N LEU A 270 1.06 -21.76 -2.55
CA LEU A 270 1.83 -21.84 -1.32
C LEU A 270 1.20 -20.96 -0.22
N ALA A 271 0.80 -19.75 -0.57
CA ALA A 271 0.19 -18.80 0.35
C ALA A 271 -1.17 -19.34 0.88
N GLU A 272 -2.05 -19.85 0.02
CA GLU A 272 -3.32 -20.45 0.42
C GLU A 272 -3.12 -21.62 1.39
N SER A 273 -2.08 -22.42 1.18
CA SER A 273 -1.74 -23.53 2.08
C SER A 273 -1.31 -23.07 3.48
N ILE A 274 -0.69 -21.89 3.60
CA ILE A 274 -0.21 -21.33 4.87
C ILE A 274 -1.29 -20.51 5.57
N PHE A 275 -1.95 -19.61 4.84
CA PHE A 275 -2.95 -18.71 5.43
C PHE A 275 -4.30 -19.37 5.67
N GLN A 276 -4.58 -20.53 5.04
CA GLN A 276 -5.87 -21.22 5.09
C GLN A 276 -7.06 -20.32 4.70
N THR A 277 -6.81 -19.37 3.80
CA THR A 277 -7.79 -18.44 3.23
C THR A 277 -7.50 -18.22 1.75
N SER A 278 -8.46 -17.68 1.01
CA SER A 278 -8.29 -17.41 -0.41
C SER A 278 -7.25 -16.32 -0.66
N VAL A 279 -6.42 -16.56 -1.66
CA VAL A 279 -5.37 -15.61 -2.10
C VAL A 279 -5.54 -15.35 -3.58
N ARG A 280 -5.44 -14.07 -3.99
CA ARG A 280 -5.41 -13.71 -5.41
C ARG A 280 -4.27 -12.77 -5.74
N LEU A 281 -3.85 -12.78 -6.99
CA LEU A 281 -2.94 -11.77 -7.50
C LEU A 281 -3.71 -10.48 -7.82
N GLY A 282 -3.26 -9.35 -7.27
CA GLY A 282 -3.78 -8.02 -7.52
C GLY A 282 -3.13 -7.43 -8.77
N ILE A 283 -3.94 -7.25 -9.80
CA ILE A 283 -3.53 -6.65 -11.06
C ILE A 283 -4.30 -5.35 -11.25
N PRO A 284 -3.63 -4.23 -11.61
CA PRO A 284 -4.32 -2.98 -11.88
C PRO A 284 -5.38 -3.14 -12.97
N ASN A 285 -6.59 -2.62 -12.72
CA ASN A 285 -7.74 -2.79 -13.61
C ASN A 285 -8.53 -1.50 -13.88
N LYS A 286 -8.11 -0.37 -13.33
CA LYS A 286 -8.88 0.90 -13.39
C LYS A 286 -8.67 1.72 -14.65
N PHE A 287 -7.62 1.46 -15.40
CA PHE A 287 -7.30 2.23 -16.61
C PHE A 287 -7.31 1.34 -17.85
N SER A 288 -7.70 1.91 -18.99
CA SER A 288 -7.60 1.27 -20.31
C SER A 288 -6.42 1.86 -21.10
N GLY A 289 -5.79 1.05 -21.94
CA GLY A 289 -4.67 1.49 -22.77
C GLY A 289 -3.56 0.45 -22.86
N MET A 290 -2.36 0.76 -22.43
CA MET A 290 -1.17 -0.09 -22.52
C MET A 290 -1.31 -1.37 -21.68
N GLU A 291 -2.03 -2.36 -22.17
CA GLU A 291 -2.39 -3.61 -21.45
C GLU A 291 -1.19 -4.32 -20.82
N SER A 292 -0.04 -4.35 -21.50
CA SER A 292 1.19 -4.98 -20.99
C SER A 292 1.73 -4.33 -19.70
N ILE A 293 1.43 -3.05 -19.47
CA ILE A 293 1.76 -2.33 -18.26
C ILE A 293 0.63 -2.49 -17.23
N LEU A 294 -0.61 -2.29 -17.69
CA LEU A 294 -1.77 -2.28 -16.80
C LEU A 294 -2.07 -3.65 -16.19
N GLN A 295 -1.77 -4.75 -16.91
CA GLN A 295 -2.00 -6.11 -16.43
C GLN A 295 -0.80 -6.71 -15.66
N ASN A 296 0.05 -5.87 -15.07
CA ASN A 296 1.25 -6.34 -14.38
C ASN A 296 1.30 -5.78 -12.95
N PRO A 297 1.35 -6.64 -11.92
CA PRO A 297 1.38 -6.22 -10.51
C PRO A 297 2.59 -5.35 -10.15
N ILE A 298 3.67 -5.37 -10.94
CA ILE A 298 4.84 -4.50 -10.77
C ILE A 298 4.46 -3.01 -10.77
N TYR A 299 3.41 -2.65 -11.51
CA TYR A 299 2.99 -1.25 -11.68
C TYR A 299 1.83 -0.83 -10.78
N ALA A 300 1.39 -1.69 -9.83
CA ALA A 300 0.25 -1.41 -8.97
C ALA A 300 0.40 -0.07 -8.23
N THR A 301 1.53 0.15 -7.58
CA THR A 301 1.85 1.39 -6.86
C THR A 301 1.89 2.60 -7.79
N SER A 302 2.57 2.49 -8.94
CA SER A 302 2.70 3.60 -9.88
C SER A 302 1.35 4.02 -10.45
N ILE A 303 0.51 3.07 -10.79
CA ILE A 303 -0.86 3.31 -11.29
C ILE A 303 -1.74 3.90 -10.19
N GLY A 304 -1.59 3.41 -8.97
CA GLY A 304 -2.30 3.93 -7.80
C GLY A 304 -1.90 5.37 -7.46
N LEU A 305 -0.63 5.75 -7.62
CA LEU A 305 -0.17 7.13 -7.45
C LEU A 305 -0.79 8.06 -8.49
N VAL A 306 -0.92 7.60 -9.75
CA VAL A 306 -1.60 8.37 -10.79
C VAL A 306 -3.09 8.55 -10.46
N ASP A 307 -3.79 7.48 -10.03
CA ASP A 307 -5.19 7.56 -9.59
C ASP A 307 -5.37 8.52 -8.40
N HIS A 308 -4.47 8.45 -7.42
CA HIS A 308 -4.44 9.36 -6.29
C HIS A 308 -4.30 10.83 -6.72
N GLY A 309 -3.35 11.12 -7.62
CA GLY A 309 -3.15 12.47 -8.15
C GLY A 309 -4.38 13.00 -8.87
N PHE A 310 -5.05 12.18 -9.69
CA PHE A 310 -6.30 12.57 -10.35
C PHE A 310 -7.43 12.86 -9.37
N LYS A 311 -7.57 12.09 -8.29
CA LYS A 311 -8.57 12.34 -7.25
C LYS A 311 -8.32 13.65 -6.54
N GLN A 312 -7.09 13.92 -6.11
CA GLN A 312 -6.71 15.18 -5.45
C GLN A 312 -6.99 16.40 -6.34
N MET A 313 -6.61 16.33 -7.61
CA MET A 313 -6.91 17.41 -8.56
C MET A 313 -8.42 17.67 -8.71
N ASN A 314 -9.23 16.62 -8.77
CA ASN A 314 -10.68 16.76 -8.88
C ASN A 314 -11.28 17.37 -7.60
N ASP A 315 -10.83 16.95 -6.42
CA ASP A 315 -11.30 17.48 -5.14
C ASP A 315 -10.94 18.96 -4.98
N GLU A 316 -9.74 19.37 -5.40
CA GLU A 316 -9.34 20.78 -5.42
C GLU A 316 -10.19 21.61 -6.38
N LEU A 317 -10.43 21.12 -7.60
CA LEU A 317 -11.28 21.81 -8.58
C LEU A 317 -12.73 21.99 -8.09
N ILE A 318 -13.29 20.97 -7.42
CA ILE A 318 -14.64 21.03 -6.84
C ILE A 318 -14.67 22.05 -5.69
N SER A 319 -13.65 22.08 -4.84
CA SER A 319 -13.54 23.02 -3.72
C SER A 319 -13.42 24.47 -4.21
N GLU A 320 -12.62 24.73 -5.24
CA GLU A 320 -12.47 26.05 -5.86
C GLU A 320 -13.78 26.53 -6.53
N GLN A 321 -14.50 25.62 -7.20
CA GLN A 321 -15.78 25.94 -7.81
C GLN A 321 -16.82 26.30 -6.76
N ASN A 322 -16.89 25.57 -5.65
CA ASN A 322 -17.79 25.84 -4.54
C ASN A 322 -17.48 27.18 -3.84
N GLN A 323 -16.21 27.49 -3.61
CA GLN A 323 -15.80 28.79 -3.06
C GLN A 323 -16.10 29.95 -4.02
N SER A 324 -15.87 29.76 -5.32
CA SER A 324 -16.21 30.76 -6.34
C SER A 324 -17.71 31.02 -6.42
N TRP A 325 -18.54 29.98 -6.32
CA TRP A 325 -20.00 30.10 -6.33
C TRP A 325 -20.53 30.81 -5.07
N LEU A 326 -20.03 30.42 -3.88
CA LEU A 326 -20.37 31.07 -2.61
C LEU A 326 -19.96 32.56 -2.61
N SER A 327 -18.80 32.87 -3.14
CA SER A 327 -18.32 34.26 -3.25
C SER A 327 -19.21 35.11 -4.21
N LYS A 328 -19.72 34.49 -5.28
CA LYS A 328 -20.67 35.15 -6.20
C LYS A 328 -22.03 35.36 -5.54
N LEU A 329 -22.55 34.38 -4.80
CA LEU A 329 -23.81 34.52 -4.02
C LEU A 329 -23.70 35.63 -2.96
N LEU A 330 -22.61 35.67 -2.20
CA LEU A 330 -22.36 36.72 -1.21
C LEU A 330 -22.26 38.12 -1.81
N LYS A 331 -21.72 38.24 -3.06
CA LYS A 331 -21.76 39.53 -3.79
C LYS A 331 -23.15 39.94 -4.24
N ILE A 332 -24.00 38.99 -4.66
CA ILE A 332 -25.37 39.27 -5.06
C ILE A 332 -26.17 39.73 -3.82
N VAL A 333 -26.07 39.02 -2.70
CA VAL A 333 -26.73 39.38 -1.44
C VAL A 333 -26.27 40.76 -0.91
N LYS A 334 -24.97 41.11 -1.09
CA LYS A 334 -24.47 42.46 -0.70
C LYS A 334 -24.80 43.58 -1.68
N SER A 335 -25.30 43.27 -2.86
CA SER A 335 -25.69 44.29 -3.85
C SER A 335 -27.19 44.68 -3.76
N GLU A 336 -27.95 43.97 -2.91
CA GLU A 336 -29.39 44.26 -2.67
C GLU A 336 -29.66 44.98 -1.33
N TYR A 337 -28.58 45.42 -0.65
CA TYR A 337 -28.67 46.29 0.52
C TYR A 337 -27.79 47.58 0.26
#